data_4816431b30e5ea6a3c76a58960ac3f8e
#
_entry.id   4816431b30e5ea6a3c76a58960ac3f8e
#
_cell.length_a   1.000
_cell.length_b   1.000
_cell.length_c   1.000
_cell.angle_alpha   90.00
_cell.angle_beta   90.00
_cell.angle_gamma   90.00
#
_symmetry.space_group_name_H-M   'P 1'
#
loop_
_entity.id
_entity.type
_entity.pdbx_description
1 polymer ?
#
loop_
_entity_poly.entity_id
_entity_poly.type
_entity_poly.pdbx_seq_one_letter_code
_entity_poly.pdbx_strand_id
1 'polypeptide(L)' 'MNLPGKIAIMGGGSWATAIAKMIMGKPETTINWYMRRDDRIEEFKRLGHNPAYLTSVRFDINRINFSSDINQVVR' A
#
# COMPACT_ATOMS: atom_id res chain seq x y z
N MET A 1 7.67 -20.78 1.26
CA MET A 1 7.43 -19.88 2.39
C MET A 1 5.99 -19.42 2.38
N ASN A 2 5.32 -19.63 3.50
CA ASN A 2 3.94 -19.15 3.62
C ASN A 2 3.97 -17.67 3.96
N LEU A 3 3.42 -16.86 3.07
CA LEU A 3 3.27 -15.45 3.36
C LEU A 3 2.04 -15.27 4.25
N PRO A 4 2.14 -14.48 5.32
CA PRO A 4 0.96 -14.14 6.08
C PRO A 4 0.00 -13.35 5.20
N GLY A 5 -1.27 -13.34 5.56
CA GLY A 5 -2.27 -12.58 4.84
C GLY A 5 -2.05 -11.08 4.90
N LYS A 6 -1.17 -10.62 5.79
CA LYS A 6 -0.83 -9.21 5.96
C LYS A 6 0.64 -8.99 5.74
N ILE A 7 0.96 -8.00 4.90
CA ILE A 7 2.34 -7.63 4.59
C ILE A 7 2.47 -6.13 4.83
N ALA A 8 3.51 -5.74 5.53
CA ALA A 8 3.77 -4.32 5.82
C ALA A 8 4.65 -3.73 4.73
N ILE A 9 4.22 -2.59 4.19
CA ILE A 9 5.00 -1.84 3.22
C ILE A 9 5.30 -0.46 3.80
N MET A 10 6.53 -0.04 3.68
CA MET A 10 7.01 1.21 4.26
C MET A 10 7.32 2.21 3.17
N GLY A 11 6.66 3.37 3.23
CA GLY A 11 6.93 4.46 2.31
C GLY A 11 6.09 4.42 1.04
N GLY A 12 6.04 5.55 0.34
CA GLY A 12 5.21 5.73 -0.85
C GLY A 12 6.00 5.94 -2.14
N GLY A 13 7.27 5.53 -2.18
CA GLY A 13 8.11 5.68 -3.35
C GLY A 13 7.82 4.64 -4.43
N SER A 14 8.54 4.75 -5.55
CA SER A 14 8.31 3.86 -6.68
C SER A 14 8.63 2.40 -6.35
N TRP A 15 9.66 2.13 -5.54
CA TRP A 15 9.99 0.77 -5.13
C TRP A 15 8.87 0.14 -4.31
N ALA A 16 8.38 0.87 -3.30
CA ALA A 16 7.31 0.38 -2.46
C ALA A 16 6.05 0.12 -3.29
N THR A 17 5.74 1.02 -4.22
CA THR A 17 4.57 0.90 -5.08
C THR A 17 4.67 -0.30 -6.00
N ALA A 18 5.84 -0.54 -6.58
CA ALA A 18 6.06 -1.69 -7.46
C ALA A 18 5.94 -3.01 -6.68
N ILE A 19 6.52 -3.08 -5.49
CA ILE A 19 6.42 -4.26 -4.65
C ILE A 19 4.97 -4.51 -4.24
N ALA A 20 4.26 -3.46 -3.87
CA ALA A 20 2.85 -3.58 -3.50
C ALA A 20 2.03 -4.15 -4.66
N LYS A 21 2.29 -3.71 -5.88
CA LYS A 21 1.57 -4.22 -7.04
C LYS A 21 1.84 -5.71 -7.24
N MET A 22 3.08 -6.14 -7.08
CA MET A 22 3.42 -7.56 -7.17
C MET A 22 2.65 -8.38 -6.13
N ILE A 23 2.60 -7.89 -4.91
CA ILE A 23 1.92 -8.58 -3.81
C ILE A 23 0.42 -8.64 -4.06
N MET A 24 -0.15 -7.56 -4.57
CA MET A 24 -1.59 -7.48 -4.85
C MET A 24 -2.03 -8.42 -5.97
N GLY A 25 -1.09 -8.97 -6.73
CA GLY A 25 -1.39 -10.01 -7.68
C GLY A 25 -1.89 -11.30 -7.05
N LYS A 26 -1.69 -11.45 -5.74
CA LYS A 26 -2.20 -12.60 -4.98
C LYS A 26 -3.56 -12.24 -4.39
N PRO A 27 -4.62 -12.98 -4.72
CA PRO A 27 -5.99 -12.51 -4.44
C PRO A 27 -6.36 -12.40 -2.96
N GLU A 28 -5.68 -13.09 -2.07
CA GLU A 28 -6.04 -13.08 -0.65
C GLU A 28 -5.11 -12.25 0.22
N THR A 29 -4.20 -11.51 -0.40
CA THR A 29 -3.21 -10.74 0.34
C THR A 29 -3.78 -9.38 0.74
N THR A 30 -3.53 -9.01 2.00
CA THR A 30 -3.86 -7.69 2.54
C THR A 30 -2.56 -6.97 2.86
N ILE A 31 -2.50 -5.69 2.55
CA ILE A 31 -1.30 -4.88 2.77
C ILE A 31 -1.55 -3.86 3.86
N ASN A 32 -0.62 -3.76 4.81
CA ASN A 32 -0.55 -2.64 5.74
C ASN A 32 0.52 -1.69 5.20
N TRP A 33 0.09 -0.53 4.74
CA TRP A 33 0.98 0.38 4.03
C TRP A 33 1.17 1.67 4.80
N TYR A 34 2.41 1.90 5.22
CA TYR A 34 2.77 3.13 5.93
C TYR A 34 3.19 4.21 4.94
N MET A 35 2.60 5.39 5.07
CA MET A 35 3.01 6.60 4.36
C MET A 35 3.05 7.75 5.36
N ARG A 36 4.12 8.55 5.30
CA ARG A 36 4.32 9.65 6.26
C ARG A 36 3.27 10.74 6.18
N ARG A 37 2.69 10.95 5.00
CA ARG A 37 1.79 12.08 4.75
C ARG A 37 0.36 11.61 4.60
N ASP A 38 -0.51 12.10 5.45
CA ASP A 38 -1.94 11.78 5.40
C ASP A 38 -2.59 12.25 4.11
N ASP A 39 -2.16 13.40 3.57
CA ASP A 39 -2.71 13.92 2.33
C ASP A 39 -2.44 12.98 1.14
N ARG A 40 -1.29 12.32 1.13
CA ARG A 40 -0.97 11.34 0.10
C ARG A 40 -1.84 10.10 0.23
N ILE A 41 -2.09 9.66 1.46
CA ILE A 41 -2.98 8.54 1.71
C ILE A 41 -4.38 8.84 1.20
N GLU A 42 -4.89 10.02 1.51
CA GLU A 42 -6.23 10.42 1.08
C GLU A 42 -6.33 10.45 -0.45
N GLU A 43 -5.32 10.98 -1.13
CA GLU A 43 -5.32 11.00 -2.58
C GLU A 43 -5.25 9.59 -3.17
N PHE A 44 -4.42 8.73 -2.60
CA PHE A 44 -4.30 7.36 -3.06
C PHE A 44 -5.65 6.64 -2.98
N LYS A 45 -6.33 6.78 -1.84
CA LYS A 45 -7.65 6.18 -1.65
C LYS A 45 -8.67 6.71 -2.64
N ARG A 46 -8.65 8.01 -2.89
CA ARG A 46 -9.59 8.65 -3.79
C ARG A 46 -9.36 8.24 -5.24
N LEU A 47 -8.11 8.15 -5.64
CA LEU A 47 -7.74 7.89 -7.03
C LEU A 47 -7.65 6.41 -7.38
N GLY A 48 -7.38 5.56 -6.38
CA GLY A 48 -7.12 4.14 -6.62
C GLY A 48 -5.73 3.85 -7.17
N HIS A 49 -4.85 4.85 -7.13
CA HIS A 49 -3.45 4.70 -7.54
C HIS A 49 -2.58 5.68 -6.77
N ASN A 50 -1.26 5.42 -6.77
CA ASN A 50 -0.32 6.34 -6.13
C ASN A 50 -0.31 7.67 -6.89
N PRO A 51 -0.51 8.80 -6.21
CA PRO A 51 -0.58 10.08 -6.90
C PRO A 51 0.76 10.59 -7.42
N ALA A 52 1.88 10.06 -6.93
CA ALA A 52 3.20 10.54 -7.29
C ALA A 52 4.03 9.55 -8.12
N TYR A 53 3.81 8.25 -7.94
CA TYR A 53 4.63 7.23 -8.58
C TYR A 53 3.75 6.17 -9.21
N LEU A 54 4.11 5.73 -10.42
CA LEU A 54 3.42 4.65 -11.12
C LEU A 54 1.90 4.91 -11.18
N THR A 55 1.55 6.10 -11.64
CA THR A 55 0.16 6.58 -11.58
C THR A 55 -0.81 5.76 -12.42
N SER A 56 -0.32 4.99 -13.38
CA SER A 56 -1.17 4.11 -14.20
C SER A 56 -1.45 2.76 -13.52
N VAL A 57 -0.78 2.46 -12.41
CA VAL A 57 -0.95 1.20 -11.69
C VAL A 57 -2.09 1.34 -10.69
N ARG A 58 -3.18 0.59 -10.92
CA ARG A 58 -4.37 0.65 -10.06
C ARG A 58 -4.29 -0.38 -8.95
N PHE A 59 -4.89 -0.06 -7.82
CA PHE A 59 -4.92 -0.92 -6.64
C PHE A 59 -6.34 -1.12 -6.14
N ASP A 60 -6.60 -2.29 -5.57
CA ASP A 60 -7.82 -2.52 -4.81
C ASP A 60 -7.60 -1.98 -3.40
N ILE A 61 -8.03 -0.75 -3.17
CA ILE A 61 -7.78 -0.07 -1.89
C ILE A 61 -8.49 -0.72 -0.71
N ASN A 62 -9.49 -1.56 -0.98
CA ASN A 62 -10.17 -2.29 0.10
C ASN A 62 -9.29 -3.36 0.72
N ARG A 63 -8.21 -3.73 0.05
CA ARG A 63 -7.24 -4.71 0.55
C ARG A 63 -6.01 -4.06 1.15
N ILE A 64 -6.03 -2.73 1.29
CA ILE A 64 -4.89 -1.98 1.81
C ILE A 64 -5.32 -1.21 3.05
N ASN A 65 -4.58 -1.41 4.15
CA ASN A 65 -4.73 -0.61 5.35
C ASN A 65 -3.64 0.46 5.35
N PHE A 66 -4.02 1.67 4.99
CA PHE A 66 -3.09 2.79 5.00
C PHE A 66 -2.97 3.37 6.40
N SER A 67 -1.76 3.78 6.78
CA SER A 67 -1.53 4.45 8.04
C SER A 67 -0.34 5.39 7.94
N SER A 68 -0.43 6.53 8.61
CA SER A 68 0.72 7.40 8.83
C SER A 68 1.39 7.12 10.17
N ASP A 69 0.89 6.17 10.93
CA ASP A 69 1.46 5.74 12.21
C ASP A 69 2.18 4.41 12.00
N ILE A 70 3.51 4.45 12.06
CA ILE A 70 4.33 3.27 11.83
C ILE A 70 4.06 2.16 12.84
N ASN A 71 3.65 2.50 14.05
CA ASN A 71 3.35 1.49 15.07
C ASN A 71 2.13 0.65 14.72
N GLN A 72 1.21 1.18 13.94
CA GLN A 72 0.05 0.43 13.50
C GLN A 72 0.39 -0.52 12.35
N VAL A 73 1.36 -0.15 11.53
CA VAL A 73 1.71 -0.92 10.33
C VAL A 73 2.55 -2.15 10.68
N VAL A 74 3.43 -2.04 11.67
CA VAL A 74 4.39 -3.11 12.00
C VAL A 74 3.88 -4.07 13.08
N ARG A 75 2.67 -3.94 13.52
CA ARG A 75 2.11 -4.85 14.53
C ARG A 75 1.71 -6.19 13.94
#